data_cb9eea5b617163b69e574fc402c2e6f9
#
_entry.id   cb9eea5b617163b69e574fc402c2e6f9
#
_cell.length_a   1.000
_cell.length_b   1.000
_cell.length_c   1.000
_cell.angle_alpha   90.00
_cell.angle_beta   90.00
_cell.angle_gamma   90.00
#
_symmetry.space_group_name_H-M   'P 1'
#
loop_
_entity.id
_entity.type
_entity.pdbx_description
1 polymer ?
#
loop_
_entity_poly.entity_id
_entity_poly.type
_entity_poly.pdbx_seq_one_letter_code
_entity_poly.pdbx_strand_id
1 'polypeptide(L)'
;GVASSDATNMQATAVLDGDEYVINGEKWWTSGAGDPRCKILVFMAVTNPEAAKHQRHSMMLVPMESEGIEIQKMMHVFGYDDAPHGHAHIKFNNVRIPKDNLLLGEGRGFEIAQGRLGPGRIHHCMRTIGVGERAIELMCKRGIDPSKTPFGKNIASLGANFDYIA
;
A
#
# COMPACT_ATOMS: atom_id res chain seq x y z
N GLY A 1 -10.86 -12.96 5.64
CA GLY A 1 -10.36 -11.79 4.95
C GLY A 1 -10.28 -11.98 3.45
N VAL A 2 -10.31 -10.88 2.74
CA VAL A 2 -10.17 -10.84 1.29
C VAL A 2 -8.79 -10.28 0.91
N ALA A 3 -8.29 -10.64 -0.28
CA ALA A 3 -7.02 -10.14 -0.79
C ALA A 3 -7.11 -8.63 -1.08
N SER A 4 -6.35 -7.81 -0.35
CA SER A 4 -6.33 -6.35 -0.51
C SER A 4 -5.67 -5.88 -1.81
N SER A 5 -4.93 -6.74 -2.49
CA SER A 5 -4.34 -6.47 -3.81
C SER A 5 -5.37 -6.35 -4.94
N ASP A 6 -6.58 -6.89 -4.74
CA ASP A 6 -7.70 -6.73 -5.67
C ASP A 6 -8.66 -5.64 -5.16
N ALA A 7 -8.51 -4.43 -5.71
CA ALA A 7 -9.36 -3.28 -5.38
C ALA A 7 -10.84 -3.48 -5.74
N THR A 8 -11.19 -4.51 -6.49
CA THR A 8 -12.58 -4.85 -6.84
C THR A 8 -13.23 -5.86 -5.89
N ASN A 9 -12.47 -6.38 -4.92
CA ASN A 9 -12.90 -7.44 -4.00
C ASN A 9 -13.02 -6.98 -2.54
N MET A 10 -13.09 -5.67 -2.30
CA MET A 10 -13.29 -5.16 -0.94
C MET A 10 -14.73 -5.36 -0.49
N GLN A 11 -14.90 -5.70 0.80
CA GLN A 11 -16.19 -6.08 1.38
C GLN A 11 -16.74 -5.05 2.37
N ALA A 12 -15.92 -4.14 2.88
CA ALA A 12 -16.42 -3.06 3.72
C ALA A 12 -17.44 -2.23 2.94
N THR A 13 -18.52 -1.85 3.58
CA THR A 13 -19.67 -1.16 2.98
C THR A 13 -19.78 0.28 3.45
N ALA A 14 -20.35 1.12 2.61
CA ALA A 14 -20.79 2.46 2.97
C ALA A 14 -22.16 2.69 2.34
N VAL A 15 -23.19 2.80 3.16
CA VAL A 15 -24.59 2.96 2.74
C VAL A 15 -25.02 4.39 3.00
N LEU A 16 -25.58 5.05 2.00
CA LEU A 16 -26.12 6.40 2.15
C LEU A 16 -27.42 6.35 2.97
N ASP A 17 -27.45 7.13 4.05
CA ASP A 17 -28.60 7.30 4.95
C ASP A 17 -28.85 8.80 5.17
N GLY A 18 -29.78 9.35 4.40
CA GLY A 18 -29.99 10.78 4.36
C GLY A 18 -28.82 11.57 3.80
N ASP A 19 -28.20 12.40 4.63
CA ASP A 19 -27.03 13.21 4.27
C ASP A 19 -25.69 12.62 4.78
N GLU A 20 -25.71 11.37 5.22
CA GLU A 20 -24.52 10.68 5.75
C GLU A 20 -24.30 9.31 5.10
N TYR A 21 -23.04 8.89 5.02
CA TYR A 21 -22.69 7.49 4.78
C TYR A 21 -22.51 6.77 6.10
N VAL A 22 -23.10 5.59 6.21
CA VAL A 22 -22.93 4.66 7.33
C VAL A 22 -21.96 3.56 6.91
N ILE A 23 -20.79 3.52 7.54
CA ILE A 23 -19.68 2.63 7.18
C ILE A 23 -19.64 1.45 8.14
N ASN A 24 -19.52 0.24 7.56
CA ASN A 24 -19.37 -1.01 8.30
C ASN A 24 -18.30 -1.91 7.65
N GLY A 25 -17.57 -2.66 8.49
CA GLY A 25 -16.62 -3.64 8.04
C GLY A 25 -15.27 -3.58 8.75
N GLU A 26 -14.27 -4.16 8.14
CA GLU A 26 -12.92 -4.23 8.69
C GLU A 26 -11.87 -3.91 7.63
N LYS A 27 -10.80 -3.27 8.05
CA LYS A 27 -9.58 -3.03 7.26
C LYS A 27 -8.37 -3.50 8.04
N TRP A 28 -7.45 -4.15 7.38
CA TRP A 28 -6.18 -4.54 7.99
C TRP A 28 -5.00 -4.03 7.15
N TRP A 29 -3.83 -4.01 7.73
CA TRP A 29 -2.64 -3.42 7.12
C TRP A 29 -2.84 -1.94 6.75
N THR A 30 -3.61 -1.23 7.57
CA THR A 30 -3.88 0.20 7.38
C THR A 30 -2.67 1.00 7.84
N SER A 31 -1.79 1.30 6.87
CA SER A 31 -0.52 1.98 7.14
C SER A 31 -0.73 3.40 7.66
N GLY A 32 0.00 3.74 8.72
CA GLY A 32 -0.02 5.06 9.34
C GLY A 32 -1.15 5.29 10.33
N ALA A 33 -2.08 4.36 10.49
CA ALA A 33 -3.22 4.53 11.40
C ALA A 33 -2.83 4.51 12.89
N GLY A 34 -1.64 4.01 13.23
CA GLY A 34 -1.09 4.06 14.59
C GLY A 34 -0.40 5.37 14.94
N ASP A 35 -0.13 6.23 13.97
CA ASP A 35 0.53 7.51 14.21
C ASP A 35 -0.43 8.46 14.96
N PRO A 36 -0.03 9.06 16.09
CA PRO A 36 -0.86 10.04 16.83
C PRO A 36 -1.27 11.26 16.01
N ARG A 37 -0.56 11.52 14.90
CA ARG A 37 -0.86 12.62 13.98
C ARG A 37 -1.85 12.22 12.89
N CYS A 38 -2.23 10.94 12.79
CA CYS A 38 -3.21 10.48 11.83
C CYS A 38 -4.58 11.08 12.14
N LYS A 39 -5.09 11.92 11.24
CA LYS A 39 -6.38 12.61 11.41
C LYS A 39 -7.46 12.09 10.46
N ILE A 40 -7.07 11.49 9.36
CA ILE A 40 -8.00 11.08 8.30
C ILE A 40 -7.56 9.73 7.72
N LEU A 41 -8.54 8.87 7.50
CA LEU A 41 -8.41 7.65 6.73
C LEU A 41 -8.95 7.89 5.32
N VAL A 42 -8.18 7.50 4.29
CA VAL A 42 -8.68 7.39 2.92
C VAL A 42 -9.31 5.99 2.79
N PHE A 43 -10.62 5.96 2.81
CA PHE A 43 -11.39 4.72 2.94
C PHE A 43 -12.09 4.36 1.63
N MET A 44 -11.93 3.13 1.19
CA MET A 44 -12.62 2.60 0.02
C MET A 44 -13.61 1.52 0.45
N ALA A 45 -14.87 1.65 0.01
CA ALA A 45 -15.97 0.76 0.38
C ALA A 45 -16.90 0.47 -0.79
N VAL A 46 -17.67 -0.61 -0.66
CA VAL A 46 -18.79 -0.91 -1.56
C VAL A 46 -19.92 0.06 -1.23
N THR A 47 -20.33 0.85 -2.22
CA THR A 47 -21.51 1.73 -2.14
C THR A 47 -22.66 1.19 -2.98
N ASN A 48 -22.37 0.54 -4.12
CA ASN A 48 -23.38 -0.07 -4.97
C ASN A 48 -22.93 -1.46 -5.46
N PRO A 49 -23.35 -2.55 -4.79
CA PRO A 49 -22.97 -3.92 -5.16
C PRO A 49 -23.48 -4.37 -6.54
N GLU A 50 -24.59 -3.76 -7.00
CA GLU A 50 -25.22 -4.12 -8.28
C GLU A 50 -24.57 -3.42 -9.49
N ALA A 51 -23.73 -2.43 -9.28
CA ALA A 51 -23.05 -1.72 -10.35
C ALA A 51 -22.03 -2.60 -11.06
N ALA A 52 -21.55 -2.16 -12.22
CA ALA A 52 -20.45 -2.81 -12.93
C ALA A 52 -19.22 -2.96 -12.03
N LYS A 53 -18.43 -4.01 -12.19
CA LYS A 53 -17.32 -4.43 -11.31
C LYS A 53 -16.44 -3.26 -10.82
N HIS A 54 -16.05 -2.35 -11.72
CA HIS A 54 -15.17 -1.23 -11.40
C HIS A 54 -15.90 0.03 -10.88
N GLN A 55 -17.22 -0.03 -10.75
CA GLN A 55 -18.07 1.06 -10.27
C GLN A 55 -18.80 0.73 -8.96
N ARG A 56 -18.50 -0.40 -8.33
CA ARG A 56 -19.11 -0.84 -7.07
C ARG A 56 -18.59 -0.08 -5.86
N HIS A 57 -17.40 0.48 -5.97
CA HIS A 57 -16.68 1.05 -4.85
C HIS A 57 -16.54 2.56 -4.98
N SER A 58 -16.70 3.22 -3.86
CA SER A 58 -16.42 4.65 -3.70
C SER A 58 -15.27 4.87 -2.74
N MET A 59 -14.66 6.03 -2.80
CA MET A 59 -13.58 6.43 -1.90
C MET A 59 -14.02 7.68 -1.13
N MET A 60 -13.73 7.69 0.17
CA MET A 60 -14.18 8.75 1.06
C MET A 60 -13.15 9.07 2.14
N LEU A 61 -13.24 10.28 2.69
CA LEU A 61 -12.42 10.73 3.81
C LEU A 61 -13.16 10.45 5.11
N VAL A 62 -12.56 9.63 5.96
CA VAL A 62 -13.12 9.27 7.26
C VAL A 62 -12.25 9.86 8.36
N PRO A 63 -12.73 10.82 9.17
CA PRO A 63 -11.99 11.34 10.29
C PRO A 63 -11.65 10.21 11.28
N MET A 64 -10.40 10.17 11.74
CA MET A 64 -9.92 9.09 12.62
C MET A 64 -10.62 9.06 13.97
N GLU A 65 -11.16 10.21 14.41
CA GLU A 65 -11.86 10.38 15.68
C GLU A 65 -13.38 10.07 15.59
N SER A 66 -13.87 9.59 14.42
CA SER A 66 -15.29 9.24 14.27
C SER A 66 -15.67 8.11 15.20
N GLU A 67 -16.86 8.24 15.82
CA GLU A 67 -17.43 7.17 16.65
C GLU A 67 -17.59 5.87 15.86
N GLY A 68 -17.30 4.74 16.49
CA GLY A 68 -17.38 3.42 15.86
C GLY A 68 -16.10 2.94 15.16
N ILE A 69 -15.02 3.72 15.19
CA ILE A 69 -13.70 3.29 14.73
C ILE A 69 -12.94 2.64 15.90
N GLU A 70 -12.56 1.40 15.72
CA GLU A 70 -11.84 0.62 16.74
C GLU A 70 -10.55 0.04 16.17
N ILE A 71 -9.39 0.48 16.66
CA ILE A 71 -8.11 -0.18 16.36
C ILE A 71 -8.04 -1.46 17.17
N GLN A 72 -8.08 -2.59 16.48
CA GLN A 72 -8.05 -3.93 17.09
C GLN A 72 -6.65 -4.32 17.51
N LYS A 73 -5.68 -4.09 16.64
CA LYS A 73 -4.25 -4.35 16.91
C LYS A 73 -3.37 -3.71 15.84
N MET A 74 -2.09 -3.56 16.15
CA MET A 74 -1.03 -3.33 15.17
C MET A 74 -0.56 -4.67 14.60
N MET A 75 -0.38 -4.71 13.29
CA MET A 75 0.10 -5.89 12.57
C MET A 75 1.63 -5.94 12.63
N HIS A 76 2.19 -7.14 12.75
CA HIS A 76 3.63 -7.34 12.83
C HIS A 76 4.17 -8.05 11.58
N VAL A 77 5.36 -7.65 11.15
CA VAL A 77 6.13 -8.34 10.12
C VAL A 77 7.50 -8.67 10.70
N PHE A 78 7.85 -9.94 10.74
CA PHE A 78 9.10 -10.43 11.36
C PHE A 78 9.33 -9.92 12.80
N GLY A 79 8.24 -9.72 13.55
CA GLY A 79 8.29 -9.21 14.93
C GLY A 79 8.33 -7.69 15.07
N TYR A 80 8.33 -6.94 13.98
CA TYR A 80 8.29 -5.48 13.98
C TYR A 80 6.89 -4.96 13.66
N ASP A 81 6.43 -3.97 14.43
CA ASP A 81 5.11 -3.31 14.27
C ASP A 81 5.17 -1.97 13.55
N ASP A 82 6.39 -1.53 13.17
CA ASP A 82 6.67 -0.27 12.47
C ASP A 82 6.17 0.99 13.22
N ALA A 83 6.23 0.92 14.56
CA ALA A 83 5.84 2.06 15.42
C ALA A 83 6.65 3.34 15.11
N PRO A 84 6.08 4.56 15.24
CA PRO A 84 4.73 4.86 15.72
C PRO A 84 3.64 4.76 14.63
N HIS A 85 4.00 4.66 13.36
CA HIS A 85 3.06 4.65 12.22
C HIS A 85 2.17 3.42 12.25
N GLY A 86 2.79 2.25 12.35
CA GLY A 86 2.14 0.97 12.38
C GLY A 86 1.34 0.63 11.13
N HIS A 87 0.79 -0.57 11.13
CA HIS A 87 -0.14 -1.07 10.14
C HIS A 87 -1.32 -1.68 10.89
N ALA A 88 -2.38 -0.91 11.07
CA ALA A 88 -3.46 -1.31 11.96
C ALA A 88 -4.46 -2.28 11.32
N HIS A 89 -5.02 -3.16 12.15
CA HIS A 89 -6.30 -3.80 11.91
C HIS A 89 -7.37 -2.94 12.58
N ILE A 90 -8.32 -2.44 11.80
CA ILE A 90 -9.35 -1.51 12.23
C ILE A 90 -10.73 -2.09 11.92
N LYS A 91 -11.63 -1.99 12.89
CA LYS A 91 -13.04 -2.30 12.74
C LYS A 91 -13.85 -1.00 12.67
N PHE A 92 -14.83 -0.99 11.80
CA PHE A 92 -15.78 0.10 11.58
C PHE A 92 -17.18 -0.39 11.91
N ASN A 93 -17.83 0.25 12.86
CA ASN A 93 -19.11 -0.16 13.43
C ASN A 93 -20.08 1.02 13.33
N ASN A 94 -20.91 1.05 12.29
CA ASN A 94 -21.85 2.13 12.04
C ASN A 94 -21.22 3.54 12.07
N VAL A 95 -20.00 3.66 11.54
CA VAL A 95 -19.29 4.95 11.46
C VAL A 95 -20.03 5.87 10.51
N ARG A 96 -20.45 7.03 11.00
CA ARG A 96 -21.20 8.03 10.23
C ARG A 96 -20.29 9.16 9.79
N ILE A 97 -20.36 9.49 8.52
CA ILE A 97 -19.63 10.61 7.92
C ILE A 97 -20.53 11.40 6.99
N PRO A 98 -20.36 12.71 6.85
CA PRO A 98 -21.11 13.53 5.89
C PRO A 98 -20.93 13.00 4.46
N LYS A 99 -21.98 13.06 3.65
CA LYS A 99 -21.91 12.66 2.22
C LYS A 99 -20.87 13.45 1.42
N ASP A 100 -20.56 14.66 1.82
CA ASP A 100 -19.58 15.54 1.18
C ASP A 100 -18.13 15.06 1.37
N ASN A 101 -17.90 14.09 2.26
CA ASN A 101 -16.60 13.43 2.40
C ASN A 101 -16.32 12.42 1.28
N LEU A 102 -17.27 12.20 0.37
CA LEU A 102 -17.11 11.38 -0.82
C LEU A 102 -16.18 12.04 -1.85
N LEU A 103 -15.20 11.32 -2.32
CA LEU A 103 -14.23 11.82 -3.31
C LEU A 103 -14.71 11.56 -4.74
N LEU A 104 -14.71 12.57 -5.59
CA LEU A 104 -15.07 12.54 -7.03
C LEU A 104 -16.47 12.06 -7.37
N GLY A 105 -17.22 11.48 -6.44
CA GLY A 105 -18.54 10.92 -6.67
C GLY A 105 -18.60 9.40 -6.49
N GLU A 106 -19.83 8.90 -6.42
CA GLU A 106 -20.11 7.49 -6.18
C GLU A 106 -19.64 6.62 -7.34
N GLY A 107 -19.14 5.43 -7.02
CA GLY A 107 -18.65 4.44 -7.98
C GLY A 107 -17.27 4.73 -8.59
N ARG A 108 -16.59 5.82 -8.17
CA ARG A 108 -15.30 6.23 -8.73
C ARG A 108 -14.09 5.83 -7.89
N GLY A 109 -14.27 5.00 -6.89
CA GLY A 109 -13.18 4.56 -6.01
C GLY A 109 -12.08 3.80 -6.74
N PHE A 110 -12.42 2.94 -7.70
CA PHE A 110 -11.45 2.23 -8.51
C PHE A 110 -10.64 3.18 -9.41
N GLU A 111 -11.29 4.16 -10.03
CA GLU A 111 -10.64 5.20 -10.84
C GLU A 111 -9.61 5.98 -10.02
N ILE A 112 -9.99 6.43 -8.82
CA ILE A 112 -9.08 7.15 -7.90
C ILE A 112 -7.88 6.28 -7.55
N ALA A 113 -8.11 5.00 -7.21
CA ALA A 113 -7.03 4.08 -6.88
C ALA A 113 -6.06 3.89 -8.04
N GLN A 114 -6.54 3.74 -9.29
CA GLN A 114 -5.68 3.58 -10.47
C GLN A 114 -4.93 4.87 -10.81
N GLY A 115 -5.57 6.03 -10.72
CA GLY A 115 -4.95 7.32 -10.93
C GLY A 115 -3.78 7.56 -9.98
N ARG A 116 -3.93 7.18 -8.71
CA ARG A 116 -2.87 7.29 -7.70
C ARG A 116 -1.76 6.25 -7.90
N LEU A 117 -2.09 5.02 -8.27
CA LEU A 117 -1.13 3.93 -8.40
C LEU A 117 -0.29 4.00 -9.69
N GLY A 118 -0.79 4.63 -10.75
CA GLY A 118 -0.07 4.77 -12.02
C GLY A 118 1.31 5.39 -11.86
N PRO A 119 1.43 6.62 -11.34
CA PRO A 119 2.72 7.26 -11.06
C PRO A 119 3.58 6.46 -10.09
N GLY A 120 2.98 5.81 -9.09
CA GLY A 120 3.67 4.96 -8.14
C GLY A 120 4.38 3.78 -8.81
N ARG A 121 3.76 3.13 -9.80
CA ARG A 121 4.36 2.01 -10.56
C ARG A 121 5.59 2.47 -11.34
N ILE A 122 5.51 3.62 -12.01
CA ILE A 122 6.65 4.21 -12.74
C ILE A 122 7.79 4.54 -11.77
N HIS A 123 7.47 5.17 -10.65
CA HIS A 123 8.46 5.48 -9.61
C HIS A 123 9.17 4.23 -9.09
N HIS A 124 8.46 3.11 -8.88
CA HIS A 124 9.08 1.84 -8.49
C HIS A 124 10.03 1.31 -9.56
N CYS A 125 9.67 1.38 -10.84
CA CYS A 125 10.57 1.01 -11.94
C CYS A 125 11.84 1.84 -11.93
N MET A 126 11.73 3.16 -11.79
CA MET A 126 12.88 4.07 -11.74
C MET A 126 13.83 3.73 -10.58
N ARG A 127 13.29 3.48 -9.38
CA ARG A 127 14.10 3.09 -8.23
C ARG A 127 14.80 1.75 -8.45
N THR A 128 14.12 0.78 -9.07
CA THR A 128 14.69 -0.53 -9.36
C THR A 128 15.87 -0.43 -10.33
N ILE A 129 15.74 0.41 -11.37
CA ILE A 129 16.84 0.70 -12.31
C ILE A 129 18.03 1.29 -11.57
N GLY A 130 17.84 2.33 -10.75
CA GLY A 130 18.93 2.95 -10.01
C GLY A 130 19.63 1.99 -9.03
N VAL A 131 18.88 1.11 -8.37
CA VAL A 131 19.47 0.05 -7.52
C VAL A 131 20.24 -0.96 -8.37
N GLY A 132 19.72 -1.34 -9.54
CA GLY A 132 20.39 -2.25 -10.49
C GLY A 132 21.71 -1.67 -10.97
N GLU A 133 21.75 -0.43 -11.44
CA GLU A 133 22.98 0.27 -11.86
C GLU A 133 24.01 0.31 -10.73
N ARG A 134 23.57 0.63 -9.52
CA ARG A 134 24.46 0.64 -8.35
C ARG A 134 24.99 -0.75 -8.02
N ALA A 135 24.19 -1.78 -8.15
CA ALA A 135 24.61 -3.17 -7.93
C ALA A 135 25.69 -3.58 -8.94
N ILE A 136 25.49 -3.29 -10.23
CA ILE A 136 26.46 -3.57 -11.30
C ILE A 136 27.78 -2.83 -11.03
N GLU A 137 27.74 -1.55 -10.69
CA GLU A 137 28.93 -0.78 -10.34
C GLU A 137 29.73 -1.44 -9.20
N LEU A 138 29.03 -1.87 -8.14
CA LEU A 138 29.66 -2.54 -7.00
C LEU A 138 30.22 -3.91 -7.37
N MET A 139 29.53 -4.67 -8.23
CA MET A 139 30.01 -5.95 -8.74
C MET A 139 31.28 -5.77 -9.56
N CYS A 140 31.35 -4.81 -10.47
CA CYS A 140 32.52 -4.48 -11.25
C CYS A 140 33.70 -4.10 -10.33
N LYS A 141 33.49 -3.15 -9.41
CA LYS A 141 34.52 -2.74 -8.44
C LYS A 141 35.04 -3.93 -7.62
N ARG A 142 34.14 -4.78 -7.14
CA ARG A 142 34.47 -5.97 -6.38
C ARG A 142 35.26 -6.97 -7.22
N GLY A 143 34.84 -7.15 -8.48
CA GLY A 143 35.48 -8.10 -9.43
C GLY A 143 36.95 -7.83 -9.71
N ILE A 144 37.36 -6.55 -9.73
CA ILE A 144 38.72 -6.10 -10.02
C ILE A 144 39.53 -5.66 -8.78
N ASP A 145 38.95 -5.74 -7.59
CA ASP A 145 39.59 -5.30 -6.34
C ASP A 145 40.87 -6.12 -6.08
N PRO A 146 42.06 -5.48 -6.06
CA PRO A 146 43.32 -6.18 -5.89
C PRO A 146 43.49 -6.80 -4.50
N SER A 147 42.73 -6.35 -3.52
CA SER A 147 42.69 -6.94 -2.17
C SER A 147 41.88 -8.24 -2.10
N LYS A 148 41.17 -8.61 -3.16
CA LYS A 148 40.24 -9.74 -3.27
C LYS A 148 40.63 -10.64 -4.44
N THR A 149 41.76 -11.33 -4.30
CA THR A 149 42.32 -12.16 -5.34
C THR A 149 42.38 -13.64 -4.92
N PRO A 150 41.26 -14.34 -4.85
CA PRO A 150 41.24 -15.77 -4.56
C PRO A 150 42.01 -16.52 -5.62
N PHE A 151 42.86 -17.46 -5.19
CA PHE A 151 43.78 -18.22 -6.07
C PHE A 151 44.71 -17.32 -6.89
N GLY A 152 45.03 -16.11 -6.41
CA GLY A 152 45.91 -15.17 -7.08
C GLY A 152 45.36 -14.51 -8.35
N LYS A 153 44.03 -14.58 -8.55
CA LYS A 153 43.33 -14.01 -9.72
C LYS A 153 42.22 -13.08 -9.30
N ASN A 154 41.91 -12.09 -10.13
CA ASN A 154 40.75 -11.24 -9.92
C ASN A 154 39.46 -12.07 -9.92
N ILE A 155 38.51 -11.72 -9.05
CA ILE A 155 37.23 -12.42 -8.95
C ILE A 155 36.49 -12.43 -10.30
N ALA A 156 36.54 -11.32 -11.05
CA ALA A 156 35.92 -11.21 -12.36
C ALA A 156 36.41 -12.25 -13.38
N SER A 157 37.63 -12.75 -13.23
CA SER A 157 38.20 -13.76 -14.13
C SER A 157 37.94 -15.21 -13.72
N LEU A 158 37.22 -15.44 -12.63
CA LEU A 158 36.99 -16.77 -12.07
C LEU A 158 35.56 -17.25 -12.42
N GLY A 159 35.47 -18.45 -13.02
CA GLY A 159 34.20 -19.10 -13.35
C GLY A 159 33.29 -18.23 -14.23
N ALA A 160 32.02 -18.24 -13.93
CA ALA A 160 30.98 -17.48 -14.66
C ALA A 160 30.76 -16.03 -14.15
N ASN A 161 31.67 -15.51 -13.31
CA ASN A 161 31.47 -14.17 -12.74
C ASN A 161 31.43 -13.07 -13.81
N PHE A 162 32.17 -13.21 -14.88
CA PHE A 162 32.14 -12.28 -16.01
C PHE A 162 30.75 -12.30 -16.68
N ASP A 163 30.19 -13.47 -16.90
CA ASP A 163 28.87 -13.63 -17.55
C ASP A 163 27.71 -13.05 -16.70
N TYR A 164 27.86 -13.03 -15.37
CA TYR A 164 26.88 -12.42 -14.48
C TYR A 164 26.94 -10.89 -14.44
N ILE A 165 28.03 -10.29 -14.87
CA ILE A 165 28.22 -8.84 -14.87
C ILE A 165 27.90 -8.24 -16.26
N ALA A 166 28.17 -9.00 -17.32
CA ALA A 166 27.90 -8.60 -18.70
C ALA A 166 26.44 -8.65 -19.06
#